data_47fcd141309d124d4f7bf89e7b6353e1
#
_entry.id   47fcd141309d124d4f7bf89e7b6353e1
#
_cell.length_a   1.000
_cell.length_b   1.000
_cell.length_c   1.000
_cell.angle_alpha   90.00
_cell.angle_beta   90.00
_cell.angle_gamma   90.00
#
_symmetry.space_group_name_H-M   'P 1'
#
loop_
_entity.id
_entity.type
_entity.pdbx_description
1 polymer ?
#
loop_
_entity_poly.entity_id
_entity_poly.type
_entity_poly.pdbx_seq_one_letter_code
_entity_poly.pdbx_strand_id
1 'polypeptide(L)'
;MNEIKAFTHDYSGLANVLETRCGICAYNPLNQDKIVLPKVTKFKALWDTGAMASVISTDVVSILGLKPIGKARVFHANGESTVCTYLINISLPNGIEFSSLLVTEGLLNDTDVLIGMDVISKGDFAITSADGDTKMSFQTPSTHEIDFVQEIIRKMK
;
A
#
# COMPACT_ATOMS: atom_id res chain seq x y z
N MET A 1 16.39 13.14 -10.98
CA MET A 1 15.05 13.35 -10.36
C MET A 1 14.27 12.06 -10.56
N ASN A 2 13.69 11.52 -9.49
CA ASN A 2 12.81 10.36 -9.64
C ASN A 2 11.57 10.77 -10.43
N GLU A 3 11.17 9.95 -11.39
CA GLU A 3 9.96 10.17 -12.18
C GLU A 3 8.74 10.17 -11.25
N ILE A 4 7.87 11.18 -11.37
CA ILE A 4 6.62 11.25 -10.65
C ILE A 4 5.64 10.29 -11.30
N LYS A 5 5.08 9.36 -10.52
CA LYS A 5 4.05 8.42 -10.96
C LYS A 5 2.83 8.55 -10.08
N ALA A 6 1.65 8.46 -10.68
CA ALA A 6 0.40 8.60 -9.97
C ALA A 6 -0.67 7.66 -10.51
N PHE A 7 -1.64 7.33 -9.68
CA PHE A 7 -2.89 6.71 -10.12
C PHE A 7 -4.07 7.26 -9.31
N THR A 8 -5.24 7.11 -9.89
CA THR A 8 -6.52 7.45 -9.27
C THR A 8 -7.45 6.26 -9.38
N HIS A 9 -8.22 6.02 -8.33
CA HIS A 9 -9.28 5.03 -8.29
C HIS A 9 -10.60 5.72 -7.95
N ASP A 10 -11.58 5.55 -8.81
CA ASP A 10 -12.94 6.09 -8.64
C ASP A 10 -13.84 4.99 -8.08
N TYR A 11 -14.57 5.30 -7.01
CA TYR A 11 -15.57 4.42 -6.41
C TYR A 11 -16.96 4.92 -6.82
N SER A 12 -17.88 4.00 -7.02
CA SER A 12 -19.28 4.34 -7.22
C SER A 12 -19.94 4.53 -5.84
N GLY A 13 -20.33 5.74 -5.53
CA GLY A 13 -20.88 6.16 -4.23
C GLY A 13 -19.79 6.41 -3.17
N LEU A 14 -20.26 6.65 -1.95
CA LEU A 14 -19.38 6.88 -0.80
C LEU A 14 -18.72 5.55 -0.36
N ALA A 15 -17.41 5.47 -0.50
CA ALA A 15 -16.65 4.31 -0.06
C ALA A 15 -16.32 4.39 1.43
N ASN A 16 -16.68 3.37 2.19
CA ASN A 16 -16.27 3.20 3.58
C ASN A 16 -14.91 2.50 3.70
N VAL A 17 -14.46 1.89 2.63
CA VAL A 17 -13.22 1.10 2.55
C VAL A 17 -12.52 1.45 1.23
N LEU A 18 -11.22 1.67 1.29
CA LEU A 18 -10.43 2.01 0.12
C LEU A 18 -9.69 0.78 -0.38
N GLU A 19 -10.24 0.12 -1.38
CA GLU A 19 -9.66 -1.08 -1.97
C GLU A 19 -9.17 -0.81 -3.38
N THR A 20 -8.00 -1.37 -3.70
CA THR A 20 -7.42 -1.37 -5.05
C THR A 20 -6.83 -2.73 -5.37
N ARG A 21 -6.28 -2.88 -6.57
CA ARG A 21 -5.45 -4.03 -6.93
C ARG A 21 -3.98 -3.66 -6.79
N CYS A 22 -3.19 -4.61 -6.28
CA CYS A 22 -1.73 -4.54 -6.30
C CYS A 22 -1.14 -5.83 -6.86
N GLY A 23 0.10 -5.75 -7.31
CA GLY A 23 0.90 -6.91 -7.65
C GLY A 23 1.93 -7.18 -6.56
N ILE A 24 2.19 -8.45 -6.24
CA ILE A 24 3.23 -8.82 -5.29
C ILE A 24 4.13 -9.90 -5.90
N CYS A 25 5.42 -9.80 -5.61
CA CYS A 25 6.37 -10.88 -5.78
C CYS A 25 7.35 -10.92 -4.60
N ALA A 26 7.95 -12.09 -4.38
CA ALA A 26 9.00 -12.25 -3.40
C ALA A 26 10.19 -11.34 -3.75
N TYR A 27 10.73 -10.63 -2.76
CA TYR A 27 11.99 -9.93 -2.94
C TYR A 27 13.15 -10.93 -2.99
N ASN A 28 14.02 -10.80 -4.00
CA ASN A 28 15.22 -11.60 -4.11
C ASN A 28 16.43 -10.68 -4.40
N PRO A 29 17.34 -10.52 -3.45
CA PRO A 29 18.50 -9.64 -3.62
C PRO A 29 19.46 -10.12 -4.73
N LEU A 30 19.43 -11.41 -5.08
CA LEU A 30 20.27 -11.97 -6.12
C LEU A 30 19.75 -11.75 -7.55
N ASN A 31 18.54 -11.23 -7.69
CA ASN A 31 17.90 -11.00 -9.00
C ASN A 31 18.00 -9.55 -9.49
N GLN A 32 18.75 -8.68 -8.81
CA GLN A 32 18.90 -7.28 -9.21
C GLN A 32 19.53 -7.12 -10.61
N ASP A 33 20.33 -8.11 -11.05
CA ASP A 33 21.03 -8.10 -12.35
C ASP A 33 20.47 -9.12 -13.37
N LYS A 34 19.45 -9.89 -13.02
CA LYS A 34 18.89 -10.90 -13.94
C LYS A 34 17.56 -10.40 -14.51
N ILE A 35 17.48 -10.38 -15.85
CA ILE A 35 16.30 -10.06 -16.66
C ILE A 35 15.12 -11.05 -16.44
N VAL A 36 15.14 -11.87 -15.43
CA VAL A 36 13.99 -12.69 -15.06
C VAL A 36 13.09 -11.85 -14.18
N LEU A 37 12.12 -11.18 -14.79
CA LEU A 37 11.05 -10.50 -14.07
C LEU A 37 10.36 -11.54 -13.17
N PRO A 38 10.34 -11.35 -11.85
CA PRO A 38 9.63 -12.26 -10.96
C PRO A 38 8.15 -12.27 -11.35
N LYS A 39 7.53 -13.44 -11.30
CA LYS A 39 6.10 -13.56 -11.58
C LYS A 39 5.32 -12.71 -10.57
N VAL A 40 4.74 -11.62 -11.05
CA VAL A 40 3.89 -10.75 -10.24
C VAL A 40 2.50 -11.35 -10.17
N THR A 41 2.03 -11.63 -8.97
CA THR A 41 0.66 -12.09 -8.72
C THR A 41 -0.19 -10.93 -8.23
N LYS A 42 -1.42 -10.81 -8.75
CA LYS A 42 -2.35 -9.73 -8.39
C LYS A 42 -3.19 -10.11 -7.17
N PHE A 43 -3.30 -9.15 -6.26
CA PHE A 43 -4.03 -9.29 -5.01
C PHE A 43 -4.96 -8.08 -4.77
N LYS A 44 -5.93 -8.26 -3.89
CA LYS A 44 -6.79 -7.19 -3.38
C LYS A 44 -6.08 -6.50 -2.22
N ALA A 45 -5.97 -5.18 -2.28
CA ALA A 45 -5.30 -4.36 -1.31
C ALA A 45 -6.24 -3.36 -0.66
N LEU A 46 -6.23 -3.31 0.66
CA LEU A 46 -6.90 -2.32 1.50
C LEU A 46 -5.89 -1.24 1.91
N TRP A 47 -6.24 0.03 1.75
CA TRP A 47 -5.44 1.16 2.21
C TRP A 47 -5.86 1.58 3.62
N ASP A 48 -4.92 1.58 4.56
CA ASP A 48 -5.18 1.83 5.98
C ASP A 48 -4.17 2.82 6.57
N THR A 49 -4.61 4.05 6.74
CA THR A 49 -3.80 5.11 7.37
C THR A 49 -3.61 4.91 8.88
N GLY A 50 -4.35 3.99 9.50
CA GLY A 50 -4.21 3.63 10.91
C GLY A 50 -3.15 2.54 11.15
N ALA A 51 -2.68 1.88 10.10
CA ALA A 51 -1.64 0.87 10.21
C ALA A 51 -0.25 1.48 9.95
N MET A 52 0.70 1.25 10.85
CA MET A 52 2.07 1.74 10.70
C MET A 52 2.83 1.01 9.58
N ALA A 53 2.58 -0.28 9.42
CA ALA A 53 3.25 -1.15 8.46
C ALA A 53 2.24 -1.97 7.66
N SER A 54 2.63 -2.33 6.45
CA SER A 54 1.84 -3.17 5.57
C SER A 54 1.81 -4.62 6.06
N VAL A 55 0.68 -5.28 5.81
CA VAL A 55 0.39 -6.66 6.23
C VAL A 55 -0.03 -7.48 5.03
N ILE A 56 0.38 -8.73 4.97
CA ILE A 56 -0.07 -9.70 3.97
C ILE A 56 -0.79 -10.86 4.65
N SER A 57 -1.80 -11.42 3.98
CA SER A 57 -2.52 -12.57 4.49
C SER A 57 -1.70 -13.85 4.40
N THR A 58 -2.07 -14.85 5.19
CA THR A 58 -1.52 -16.21 5.11
C THR A 58 -1.66 -16.83 3.73
N ASP A 59 -2.73 -16.48 3.01
CA ASP A 59 -2.94 -16.94 1.64
C ASP A 59 -1.91 -16.37 0.67
N VAL A 60 -1.57 -15.08 0.79
CA VAL A 60 -0.50 -14.45 0.01
C VAL A 60 0.84 -15.15 0.25
N VAL A 61 1.17 -15.42 1.53
CA VAL A 61 2.39 -16.15 1.91
C VAL A 61 2.43 -17.52 1.23
N SER A 62 1.32 -18.25 1.28
CA SER A 62 1.20 -19.61 0.70
C SER A 62 1.26 -19.59 -0.83
N ILE A 63 0.52 -18.71 -1.48
CA ILE A 63 0.46 -18.60 -2.95
C ILE A 63 1.83 -18.25 -3.54
N LEU A 64 2.57 -17.37 -2.88
CA LEU A 64 3.88 -16.92 -3.34
C LEU A 64 5.03 -17.78 -2.82
N GLY A 65 4.76 -18.74 -1.92
CA GLY A 65 5.79 -19.57 -1.30
C GLY A 65 6.83 -18.75 -0.53
N LEU A 66 6.40 -17.69 0.13
CA LEU A 66 7.30 -16.78 0.85
C LEU A 66 7.96 -17.48 2.03
N LYS A 67 9.23 -17.18 2.24
CA LYS A 67 9.97 -17.66 3.42
C LYS A 67 10.13 -16.51 4.41
N PRO A 68 9.82 -16.73 5.70
CA PRO A 68 9.99 -15.69 6.71
C PRO A 68 11.47 -15.33 6.87
N ILE A 69 11.73 -14.05 7.05
CA ILE A 69 13.09 -13.54 7.32
C ILE A 69 13.30 -13.18 8.79
N GLY A 70 12.23 -13.16 9.58
CA GLY A 70 12.26 -12.82 11.00
C GLY A 70 10.89 -12.90 11.64
N LYS A 71 10.80 -12.32 12.83
CA LYS A 71 9.54 -12.17 13.58
C LYS A 71 9.45 -10.75 14.14
N ALA A 72 8.22 -10.24 14.23
CA ALA A 72 7.92 -8.96 14.85
C ALA A 72 6.80 -9.11 15.86
N ARG A 73 6.82 -8.28 16.91
CA ARG A 73 5.66 -8.10 17.79
C ARG A 73 4.75 -7.04 17.17
N VAL A 74 3.49 -7.37 17.05
CA VAL A 74 2.46 -6.44 16.55
C VAL A 74 1.43 -6.22 17.64
N PHE A 75 0.99 -4.97 17.76
CA PHE A 75 -0.05 -4.56 18.69
C PHE A 75 -1.34 -4.34 17.89
N HIS A 76 -2.42 -4.90 18.36
CA HIS A 76 -3.75 -4.76 17.76
C HIS A 76 -4.83 -4.65 18.86
N ALA A 77 -6.06 -4.37 18.47
CA ALA A 77 -7.15 -4.11 19.42
C ALA A 77 -7.34 -5.23 20.48
N ASN A 78 -6.97 -6.47 20.17
CA ASN A 78 -7.12 -7.62 21.07
C ASN A 78 -5.84 -7.97 21.85
N GLY A 79 -4.82 -7.08 21.81
CA GLY A 79 -3.56 -7.28 22.52
C GLY A 79 -2.32 -7.30 21.62
N GLU A 80 -1.37 -8.18 21.93
CA GLU A 80 -0.12 -8.32 21.19
C GLU A 80 0.04 -9.75 20.67
N SER A 81 0.67 -9.88 19.52
CA SER A 81 1.05 -11.17 18.95
C SER A 81 2.43 -11.10 18.30
N THR A 82 3.09 -12.27 18.21
CA THR A 82 4.34 -12.40 17.46
C THR A 82 4.03 -13.05 16.12
N VAL A 83 4.37 -12.36 15.05
CA VAL A 83 4.08 -12.76 13.68
C VAL A 83 5.36 -12.87 12.85
N CYS A 84 5.31 -13.63 11.76
CA CYS A 84 6.41 -13.73 10.81
C CYS A 84 6.53 -12.45 9.97
N THR A 85 7.76 -12.15 9.55
CA THR A 85 8.05 -11.02 8.66
C THR A 85 8.65 -11.51 7.34
N TYR A 86 8.36 -10.79 6.27
CA TYR A 86 8.75 -11.13 4.92
C TYR A 86 9.27 -9.89 4.18
N LEU A 87 10.12 -10.09 3.20
CA LEU A 87 10.49 -9.06 2.23
C LEU A 87 9.80 -9.33 0.89
N ILE A 88 9.09 -8.33 0.40
CA ILE A 88 8.36 -8.39 -0.87
C ILE A 88 8.67 -7.18 -1.74
N ASN A 89 8.34 -7.30 -3.01
CA ASN A 89 8.14 -6.14 -3.89
C ASN A 89 6.65 -5.98 -4.11
N ILE A 90 6.15 -4.76 -4.01
CA ILE A 90 4.77 -4.42 -4.33
C ILE A 90 4.73 -3.50 -5.54
N SER A 91 3.84 -3.78 -6.47
CA SER A 91 3.54 -2.94 -7.62
C SER A 91 2.10 -2.45 -7.55
N LEU A 92 1.93 -1.15 -7.73
CA LEU A 92 0.67 -0.44 -7.78
C LEU A 92 0.38 -0.02 -9.24
N PRO A 93 -0.83 0.47 -9.53
CA PRO A 93 -1.14 0.94 -10.89
C PRO A 93 -0.14 1.97 -11.42
N ASN A 94 -0.07 2.07 -12.75
CA ASN A 94 0.78 3.03 -13.47
C ASN A 94 2.28 2.92 -13.17
N GLY A 95 2.75 1.69 -12.87
CA GLY A 95 4.17 1.40 -12.70
C GLY A 95 4.79 1.97 -11.42
N ILE A 96 3.98 2.26 -10.40
CA ILE A 96 4.49 2.56 -9.06
C ILE A 96 4.98 1.26 -8.43
N GLU A 97 6.22 1.23 -7.96
CA GLU A 97 6.83 0.05 -7.37
C GLU A 97 7.59 0.40 -6.09
N PHE A 98 7.44 -0.43 -5.09
CA PHE A 98 8.24 -0.39 -3.86
C PHE A 98 8.93 -1.74 -3.69
N SER A 99 10.26 -1.71 -3.75
CA SER A 99 11.09 -2.90 -3.60
C SER A 99 11.53 -3.07 -2.16
N SER A 100 11.78 -4.33 -1.78
CA SER A 100 12.32 -4.66 -0.46
C SER A 100 11.46 -4.15 0.70
N LEU A 101 10.12 -4.21 0.53
CA LEU A 101 9.18 -3.81 1.57
C LEU A 101 9.12 -4.91 2.64
N LEU A 102 9.38 -4.52 3.89
CA LEU A 102 9.25 -5.41 5.05
C LEU A 102 7.78 -5.43 5.49
N VAL A 103 7.16 -6.59 5.42
CA VAL A 103 5.75 -6.78 5.79
C VAL A 103 5.60 -7.84 6.87
N THR A 104 4.50 -7.78 7.60
CA THR A 104 4.11 -8.80 8.58
C THR A 104 2.99 -9.68 8.01
N GLU A 105 2.91 -10.91 8.51
CA GLU A 105 1.78 -11.79 8.24
C GLU A 105 0.66 -11.49 9.23
N GLY A 106 -0.59 -11.48 8.74
CA GLY A 106 -1.76 -11.25 9.58
C GLY A 106 -3.02 -11.93 9.06
N LEU A 107 -3.99 -12.05 9.94
CA LEU A 107 -5.34 -12.48 9.57
C LEU A 107 -6.09 -11.28 9.01
N LEU A 108 -6.28 -11.27 7.71
CA LEU A 108 -7.01 -10.23 7.00
C LEU A 108 -8.34 -10.82 6.51
N ASN A 109 -9.44 -10.17 6.86
CA ASN A 109 -10.77 -10.56 6.40
C ASN A 109 -11.09 -9.83 5.09
N ASP A 110 -11.51 -10.59 4.08
CA ASP A 110 -11.95 -10.07 2.78
C ASP A 110 -10.93 -9.24 1.99
N THR A 111 -9.66 -9.22 2.40
CA THR A 111 -8.55 -8.59 1.67
C THR A 111 -7.29 -9.44 1.76
N ASP A 112 -6.42 -9.30 0.77
CA ASP A 112 -5.17 -10.06 0.70
C ASP A 112 -4.00 -9.29 1.33
N VAL A 113 -4.05 -7.96 1.19
CA VAL A 113 -2.97 -7.04 1.57
C VAL A 113 -3.55 -5.83 2.26
N LEU A 114 -2.92 -5.40 3.34
CA LEU A 114 -3.17 -4.11 3.96
C LEU A 114 -1.96 -3.22 3.68
N ILE A 115 -2.21 -2.09 3.01
CA ILE A 115 -1.19 -1.08 2.70
C ILE A 115 -1.20 -0.05 3.82
N GLY A 116 -0.12 -0.01 4.59
CA GLY A 116 0.04 0.88 5.74
C GLY A 116 0.80 2.17 5.42
N MET A 117 1.10 2.91 6.49
CA MET A 117 1.81 4.19 6.39
C MET A 117 3.25 4.05 5.87
N ASP A 118 3.85 2.87 5.95
CA ASP A 118 5.17 2.56 5.38
C ASP A 118 5.22 2.71 3.85
N VAL A 119 4.06 2.57 3.17
CA VAL A 119 3.88 2.85 1.74
C VAL A 119 3.22 4.22 1.54
N ILE A 120 2.13 4.51 2.26
CA ILE A 120 1.34 5.73 2.10
C ILE A 120 2.20 6.99 2.26
N SER A 121 3.09 7.02 3.27
CA SER A 121 3.97 8.16 3.54
C SER A 121 5.10 8.38 2.52
N LYS A 122 5.24 7.49 1.55
CA LYS A 122 6.22 7.66 0.45
C LYS A 122 5.70 8.54 -0.69
N GLY A 123 4.48 9.04 -0.57
CA GLY A 123 3.84 9.84 -1.58
C GLY A 123 2.78 10.79 -1.02
N ASP A 124 2.01 11.37 -1.91
CA ASP A 124 0.84 12.17 -1.59
C ASP A 124 -0.39 11.28 -1.74
N PHE A 125 -1.18 11.18 -0.69
CA PHE A 125 -2.40 10.39 -0.63
C PHE A 125 -3.59 11.29 -0.36
N ALA A 126 -4.57 11.26 -1.24
CA ALA A 126 -5.75 12.10 -1.15
C ALA A 126 -7.03 11.29 -1.33
N ILE A 127 -8.05 11.63 -0.54
CA ILE A 127 -9.40 11.09 -0.64
C ILE A 127 -10.34 12.27 -0.76
N THR A 128 -11.22 12.24 -1.74
CA THR A 128 -12.29 13.24 -1.91
C THR A 128 -13.60 12.53 -2.14
N SER A 129 -14.70 13.18 -1.76
CA SER A 129 -16.07 12.64 -1.92
C SER A 129 -17.00 13.70 -2.48
N ALA A 130 -16.53 14.41 -3.52
CA ALA A 130 -17.33 15.39 -4.23
C ALA A 130 -18.46 14.69 -5.00
N ASP A 131 -19.62 15.34 -5.05
CA ASP A 131 -20.79 14.89 -5.81
C ASP A 131 -21.31 13.48 -5.44
N GLY A 132 -20.97 13.00 -4.24
CA GLY A 132 -21.46 11.73 -3.70
C GLY A 132 -20.63 10.49 -4.10
N ASP A 133 -19.57 10.66 -4.86
CA ASP A 133 -18.64 9.59 -5.24
C ASP A 133 -17.27 9.77 -4.58
N THR A 134 -16.71 8.69 -4.06
CA THR A 134 -15.37 8.72 -3.48
C THR A 134 -14.31 8.54 -4.56
N LYS A 135 -13.30 9.37 -4.51
CA LYS A 135 -12.09 9.28 -5.34
C LYS A 135 -10.87 9.20 -4.45
N MET A 136 -10.05 8.18 -4.66
CA MET A 136 -8.74 8.03 -4.03
C MET A 136 -7.65 8.28 -5.06
N SER A 137 -6.66 9.08 -4.71
CA SER A 137 -5.50 9.34 -5.56
C SER A 137 -4.21 9.19 -4.76
N PHE A 138 -3.21 8.61 -5.39
CA PHE A 138 -1.88 8.45 -4.82
C PHE A 138 -0.82 8.78 -5.86
N GLN A 139 0.18 9.55 -5.47
CA GLN A 139 1.38 9.80 -6.29
C GLN A 139 2.65 9.61 -5.47
N THR A 140 3.74 9.29 -6.13
CA THR A 140 5.08 9.15 -5.53
C THR A 140 6.15 9.65 -6.50
N PRO A 141 7.22 10.30 -6.01
CA PRO A 141 7.41 10.80 -4.64
C PRO A 141 6.41 11.90 -4.26
N SER A 142 6.34 12.22 -2.95
CA SER A 142 5.52 13.34 -2.47
C SER A 142 6.05 14.67 -3.04
N THR A 143 5.15 15.48 -3.60
CA THR A 143 5.47 16.79 -4.19
C THR A 143 4.43 17.86 -3.87
N HIS A 144 3.32 17.49 -3.20
CA HIS A 144 2.24 18.40 -2.87
C HIS A 144 2.11 18.57 -1.36
N GLU A 145 1.76 19.78 -0.97
CA GLU A 145 1.29 20.10 0.37
C GLU A 145 -0.15 20.62 0.22
N ILE A 146 -1.10 19.88 0.80
CA ILE A 146 -2.51 20.26 0.78
C ILE A 146 -2.85 20.92 2.10
N ASP A 147 -3.14 22.22 2.06
CA ASP A 147 -3.63 23.02 3.19
C ASP A 147 -4.91 23.75 2.77
N PHE A 148 -6.04 23.12 3.05
CA PHE A 148 -7.36 23.68 2.71
C PHE A 148 -7.62 25.01 3.40
N VAL A 149 -7.05 25.26 4.58
CA VAL A 149 -7.20 26.53 5.28
C VAL A 149 -6.55 27.65 4.48
N GLN A 150 -5.31 27.44 4.03
CA GLN A 150 -4.59 28.42 3.21
C GLN A 150 -5.24 28.60 1.84
N GLU A 151 -5.78 27.57 1.25
CA GLU A 151 -6.52 27.67 -0.01
C GLU A 151 -7.77 28.55 0.11
N ILE A 152 -8.54 28.39 1.20
CA ILE A 152 -9.72 29.20 1.47
C ILE A 152 -9.31 30.67 1.70
N ILE A 153 -8.30 30.94 2.51
CA ILE A 153 -7.80 32.28 2.78
C ILE A 153 -7.37 32.99 1.49
N ARG A 154 -6.70 32.27 0.57
CA ARG A 154 -6.29 32.83 -0.73
C ARG A 154 -7.46 33.18 -1.63
N LYS A 155 -8.56 32.40 -1.58
CA LYS A 155 -9.78 32.64 -2.36
C LYS A 155 -10.64 33.80 -1.83
N MET A 156 -10.44 34.20 -0.57
CA MET A 156 -11.16 35.31 0.07
C MET A 156 -10.48 36.67 -0.11
N LYS A 157 -9.28 36.72 -0.64
CA LYS A 157 -8.54 37.94 -0.99
C LYS A 157 -8.75 38.35 -2.46
#